data_69b5afa3e60eef155ec37d78c52b01df
#
_entry.id   69b5afa3e60eef155ec37d78c52b01df
#
_cell.length_a   1.000
_cell.length_b   1.000
_cell.length_c   1.000
_cell.angle_alpha   90.00
_cell.angle_beta   90.00
_cell.angle_gamma   90.00
#
_symmetry.space_group_name_H-M   'P 1'
#
loop_
_entity.id
_entity.type
_entity.pdbx_description
1 polymer ?
#
loop_
_entity_poly.entity_id
_entity_poly.type
_entity_poly.pdbx_seq_one_letter_code
_entity_poly.pdbx_strand_id
1 'polypeptide(L)'
;ILFREQAEDGQITVDMGTPKFAWYEIPLNEEFADTRYVELQIGPIDAPVLHSPSVVSMGNPHATFWVKDDVWSFALDRFGPLLENHPLFPERANISIAQVARPDHIVLRTWERGAGLTQACGTAACAALVNGARTRRTARKATITVPGGDLVVQWLDNDHVTLTGPAEFEWRGDLNPTTGAWTRSEAA
;
A
#
# COMPACT_ATOMS: atom_id res chain seq x y z
N ILE A 1 1.41 -18.80 -3.54
CA ILE A 1 1.78 -19.36 -2.21
C ILE A 1 2.66 -18.31 -1.58
N LEU A 2 2.15 -17.70 -0.50
CA LEU A 2 2.94 -16.78 0.29
C LEU A 2 3.82 -17.58 1.25
N PHE A 3 5.14 -17.41 1.16
CA PHE A 3 6.06 -17.94 2.15
C PHE A 3 6.04 -17.01 3.37
N ARG A 4 5.99 -17.59 4.56
CA ARG A 4 6.15 -16.86 5.82
C ARG A 4 7.29 -17.45 6.61
N GLU A 5 8.06 -16.60 7.24
CA GLU A 5 9.06 -16.95 8.21
C GLU A 5 8.72 -16.26 9.54
N GLN A 6 8.77 -16.99 10.63
CA GLN A 6 8.58 -16.45 11.97
C GLN A 6 9.95 -16.23 12.60
N ALA A 7 10.26 -15.00 12.93
CA ALA A 7 11.48 -14.66 13.66
C ALA A 7 11.34 -14.98 15.16
N GLU A 8 12.47 -15.10 15.85
CA GLU A 8 12.51 -15.40 17.29
C GLU A 8 11.84 -14.32 18.17
N ASP A 9 11.72 -13.10 17.65
CA ASP A 9 11.06 -11.96 18.30
C ASP A 9 9.54 -11.91 18.11
N GLY A 10 8.94 -12.95 17.51
CA GLY A 10 7.51 -13.02 17.21
C GLY A 10 7.07 -12.25 15.97
N GLN A 11 7.99 -11.65 15.24
CA GLN A 11 7.71 -11.01 13.96
C GLN A 11 7.42 -12.07 12.89
N ILE A 12 6.52 -11.77 11.98
CA ILE A 12 6.25 -12.61 10.81
C ILE A 12 6.66 -11.87 9.55
N THR A 13 7.49 -12.51 8.74
CA THR A 13 7.86 -12.03 7.41
C THR A 13 7.09 -12.80 6.36
N VAL A 14 6.46 -12.05 5.44
CA VAL A 14 5.68 -12.58 4.32
C VAL A 14 6.28 -12.11 3.02
N ASP A 15 6.44 -13.02 2.06
CA ASP A 15 6.75 -12.68 0.67
C ASP A 15 5.47 -12.20 -0.03
N MET A 16 5.45 -10.95 -0.41
CA MET A 16 4.32 -10.27 -1.05
C MET A 16 4.35 -10.37 -2.59
N GLY A 17 5.33 -11.11 -3.14
CA GLY A 17 5.54 -11.26 -4.57
C GLY A 17 6.27 -10.07 -5.21
N THR A 18 6.14 -9.94 -6.53
CA THR A 18 6.83 -8.92 -7.32
C THR A 18 5.89 -7.78 -7.73
N PRO A 19 6.36 -6.51 -7.68
CA PRO A 19 5.59 -5.37 -8.15
C PRO A 19 5.43 -5.38 -9.67
N LYS A 20 4.33 -4.83 -10.17
CA LYS A 20 4.06 -4.64 -11.59
C LYS A 20 4.02 -3.16 -11.92
N PHE A 21 4.64 -2.77 -13.03
CA PHE A 21 4.86 -1.37 -13.38
C PHE A 21 4.23 -0.95 -14.70
N ALA A 22 3.95 -1.91 -15.58
CA ALA A 22 3.32 -1.59 -16.85
C ALA A 22 1.88 -1.10 -16.62
N TRP A 23 1.48 -0.08 -17.35
CA TRP A 23 0.18 0.56 -17.18
C TRP A 23 -0.99 -0.43 -17.28
N TYR A 24 -0.90 -1.42 -18.16
CA TYR A 24 -1.92 -2.46 -18.33
C TYR A 24 -1.91 -3.53 -17.23
N GLU A 25 -0.80 -3.70 -16.48
CA GLU A 25 -0.72 -4.59 -15.31
C GLU A 25 -1.21 -3.91 -14.02
N ILE A 26 -1.30 -2.56 -14.02
CA ILE A 26 -1.79 -1.76 -12.87
C ILE A 26 -3.30 -1.59 -12.88
N PRO A 27 -4.03 -1.90 -13.76
CA PRO A 27 -4.72 -1.58 -14.97
C PRO A 27 -5.17 -0.10 -15.04
N LEU A 28 -4.36 0.73 -15.65
CA LEU A 28 -4.72 2.13 -15.94
C LEU A 28 -5.57 2.21 -17.21
N ASN A 29 -6.40 3.24 -17.31
CA ASN A 29 -7.31 3.44 -18.44
C ASN A 29 -6.60 3.90 -19.74
N GLU A 30 -5.35 4.32 -19.64
CA GLU A 30 -4.56 4.82 -20.77
C GLU A 30 -3.09 4.46 -20.61
N GLU A 31 -2.33 4.56 -21.71
CA GLU A 31 -0.93 4.23 -21.74
C GLU A 31 -0.07 5.26 -21.03
N PHE A 32 0.77 4.77 -20.09
CA PHE A 32 1.84 5.53 -19.46
C PHE A 32 3.17 4.82 -19.69
N ALA A 33 4.10 5.51 -20.34
CA ALA A 33 5.46 5.01 -20.53
C ALA A 33 6.22 4.94 -19.18
N ASP A 34 5.85 5.78 -18.22
CA ASP A 34 6.43 5.84 -16.88
C ASP A 34 5.39 6.07 -15.80
N THR A 35 5.21 5.09 -14.95
CA THR A 35 4.25 5.15 -13.82
C THR A 35 4.85 5.69 -12.52
N ARG A 36 6.08 6.20 -12.56
CA ARG A 36 6.70 6.88 -11.40
C ARG A 36 6.08 8.24 -11.11
N TYR A 37 5.53 8.89 -12.15
CA TYR A 37 4.88 10.20 -12.06
C TYR A 37 3.71 10.25 -13.04
N VAL A 38 2.55 9.85 -12.56
CA VAL A 38 1.34 9.83 -13.39
C VAL A 38 0.66 11.18 -13.33
N GLU A 39 0.13 11.65 -14.46
CA GLU A 39 -0.57 12.93 -14.54
C GLU A 39 -1.97 12.82 -13.90
N LEU A 40 -2.01 13.00 -12.60
CA LEU A 40 -3.22 12.99 -11.78
C LEU A 40 -3.05 13.99 -10.65
N GLN A 41 -4.08 14.81 -10.42
CA GLN A 41 -4.07 15.78 -9.33
C GLN A 41 -5.47 15.98 -8.74
N ILE A 42 -5.52 16.50 -7.52
CA ILE A 42 -6.76 16.94 -6.88
C ILE A 42 -6.55 18.32 -6.24
N GLY A 43 -7.56 19.17 -6.35
CA GLY A 43 -7.53 20.57 -5.93
C GLY A 43 -7.48 21.54 -7.10
N PRO A 44 -7.24 22.84 -6.86
CA PRO A 44 -7.11 23.84 -7.92
C PRO A 44 -5.97 23.51 -8.89
N ILE A 45 -6.14 23.81 -10.18
CA ILE A 45 -5.17 23.47 -11.23
C ILE A 45 -3.80 24.11 -10.98
N ASP A 46 -3.80 25.34 -10.51
CA ASP A 46 -2.61 26.15 -10.24
C ASP A 46 -2.02 25.95 -8.82
N ALA A 47 -2.76 25.29 -7.94
CA ALA A 47 -2.34 24.98 -6.57
C ALA A 47 -2.95 23.63 -6.10
N PRO A 48 -2.57 22.50 -6.72
CA PRO A 48 -3.14 21.20 -6.36
C PRO A 48 -2.77 20.79 -4.93
N VAL A 49 -3.74 20.21 -4.24
CA VAL A 49 -3.53 19.64 -2.89
C VAL A 49 -2.67 18.40 -2.94
N LEU A 50 -2.93 17.52 -3.92
CA LEU A 50 -2.13 16.34 -4.22
C LEU A 50 -1.94 16.25 -5.74
N HIS A 51 -0.75 15.83 -6.18
CA HIS A 51 -0.44 15.71 -7.61
C HIS A 51 0.62 14.64 -7.90
N SER A 52 0.68 14.21 -9.14
CA SER A 52 1.74 13.37 -9.72
C SER A 52 2.08 12.14 -8.87
N PRO A 53 1.11 11.26 -8.55
CA PRO A 53 1.39 10.07 -7.77
C PRO A 53 2.32 9.12 -8.52
N SER A 54 3.05 8.33 -7.76
CA SER A 54 3.69 7.12 -8.26
C SER A 54 2.71 5.97 -8.19
N VAL A 55 2.58 5.18 -9.27
CA VAL A 55 1.59 4.12 -9.37
C VAL A 55 2.26 2.77 -9.60
N VAL A 56 1.78 1.74 -8.92
CA VAL A 56 2.29 0.36 -8.97
C VAL A 56 1.16 -0.63 -8.64
N SER A 57 1.25 -1.85 -9.15
CA SER A 57 0.40 -2.96 -8.68
C SER A 57 1.21 -3.90 -7.80
N MET A 58 0.67 -4.22 -6.62
CA MET A 58 1.12 -5.31 -5.73
C MET A 58 0.12 -6.48 -5.75
N GLY A 59 -0.48 -6.75 -6.94
CA GLY A 59 -1.64 -7.63 -7.12
C GLY A 59 -2.97 -6.85 -7.04
N ASN A 60 -2.90 -5.59 -6.67
CA ASN A 60 -3.96 -4.58 -6.69
C ASN A 60 -3.34 -3.20 -6.94
N PRO A 61 -4.05 -2.26 -7.58
CA PRO A 61 -3.51 -0.95 -7.95
C PRO A 61 -3.35 -0.04 -6.73
N HIS A 62 -2.20 0.64 -6.67
CA HIS A 62 -1.84 1.62 -5.65
C HIS A 62 -1.33 2.91 -6.26
N ALA A 63 -1.91 4.04 -5.88
CA ALA A 63 -1.42 5.39 -6.19
C ALA A 63 -0.87 6.03 -4.91
N THR A 64 0.42 6.36 -4.92
CA THR A 64 1.13 6.96 -3.78
C THR A 64 1.42 8.43 -4.08
N PHE A 65 0.77 9.33 -3.36
CA PHE A 65 1.02 10.78 -3.40
C PHE A 65 2.09 11.14 -2.36
N TRP A 66 3.16 11.77 -2.83
CA TRP A 66 4.28 12.17 -2.00
C TRP A 66 4.09 13.59 -1.49
N VAL A 67 4.11 13.76 -0.17
CA VAL A 67 3.95 15.05 0.48
C VAL A 67 5.16 15.39 1.35
N LYS A 68 5.36 16.70 1.62
CA LYS A 68 6.38 17.19 2.56
C LYS A 68 5.81 17.42 3.95
N ASP A 69 4.53 17.79 3.99
CA ASP A 69 3.81 18.09 5.21
C ASP A 69 3.34 16.79 5.89
N ASP A 70 2.91 16.91 7.13
CA ASP A 70 2.35 15.81 7.90
C ASP A 70 1.18 15.15 7.14
N VAL A 71 1.25 13.83 6.95
CA VAL A 71 0.20 13.07 6.27
C VAL A 71 -1.18 13.20 6.94
N TRP A 72 -1.21 13.57 8.22
CA TRP A 72 -2.45 13.77 8.98
C TRP A 72 -3.12 15.11 8.68
N SER A 73 -2.40 16.08 8.10
CA SER A 73 -2.96 17.37 7.71
C SER A 73 -3.86 17.31 6.47
N PHE A 74 -3.84 16.18 5.75
CA PHE A 74 -4.62 15.98 4.51
C PHE A 74 -5.96 15.31 4.81
N ALA A 75 -7.04 15.84 4.23
CA ALA A 75 -8.40 15.29 4.34
C ALA A 75 -8.59 14.07 3.41
N LEU A 76 -7.88 12.97 3.70
CA LEU A 76 -7.91 11.76 2.88
C LEU A 76 -9.29 11.10 2.84
N ASP A 77 -10.12 11.29 3.85
CA ASP A 77 -11.53 10.90 3.89
C ASP A 77 -12.37 11.59 2.81
N ARG A 78 -12.00 12.81 2.40
CA ARG A 78 -12.66 13.57 1.33
C ARG A 78 -12.07 13.26 -0.05
N PHE A 79 -10.77 13.13 -0.14
CA PHE A 79 -10.06 12.93 -1.42
C PHE A 79 -10.02 11.46 -1.84
N GLY A 80 -9.95 10.55 -0.88
CA GLY A 80 -9.86 9.12 -1.10
C GLY A 80 -10.95 8.57 -2.03
N PRO A 81 -12.25 8.81 -1.75
CA PRO A 81 -13.33 8.33 -2.60
C PRO A 81 -13.28 8.88 -4.04
N LEU A 82 -12.86 10.14 -4.19
CA LEU A 82 -12.76 10.78 -5.51
C LEU A 82 -11.62 10.18 -6.34
N LEU A 83 -10.48 9.94 -5.70
CA LEU A 83 -9.29 9.37 -6.34
C LEU A 83 -9.43 7.87 -6.56
N GLU A 84 -10.02 7.13 -5.62
CA GLU A 84 -10.34 5.70 -5.77
C GLU A 84 -11.14 5.44 -7.03
N ASN A 85 -12.15 6.28 -7.29
CA ASN A 85 -13.09 6.14 -8.41
C ASN A 85 -12.73 7.02 -9.62
N HIS A 86 -11.50 7.55 -9.66
CA HIS A 86 -11.07 8.37 -10.79
C HIS A 86 -11.06 7.55 -12.08
N PRO A 87 -11.49 8.11 -13.24
CA PRO A 87 -11.54 7.39 -14.53
C PRO A 87 -10.23 6.75 -14.96
N LEU A 88 -9.09 7.24 -14.48
CA LEU A 88 -7.78 6.64 -14.69
C LEU A 88 -7.69 5.21 -14.14
N PHE A 89 -8.46 4.87 -13.11
CA PHE A 89 -8.48 3.58 -12.44
C PHE A 89 -9.81 2.85 -12.70
N PRO A 90 -10.00 2.18 -13.85
CA PRO A 90 -11.27 1.52 -14.18
C PRO A 90 -11.66 0.41 -13.19
N GLU A 91 -10.67 -0.20 -12.54
CA GLU A 91 -10.86 -1.17 -11.46
C GLU A 91 -10.76 -0.56 -10.07
N ARG A 92 -10.78 0.78 -9.96
CA ARG A 92 -10.51 1.55 -8.74
C ARG A 92 -9.10 1.30 -8.20
N ALA A 93 -8.62 2.14 -7.29
CA ALA A 93 -7.28 2.01 -6.72
C ALA A 93 -7.25 2.30 -5.21
N ASN A 94 -6.23 1.77 -4.54
CA ASN A 94 -5.87 2.20 -3.20
C ASN A 94 -5.11 3.52 -3.30
N ILE A 95 -5.48 4.50 -2.50
CA ILE A 95 -4.91 5.84 -2.51
C ILE A 95 -4.12 6.07 -1.24
N SER A 96 -2.85 6.36 -1.37
CA SER A 96 -1.96 6.59 -0.24
C SER A 96 -1.36 7.99 -0.28
N ILE A 97 -1.25 8.62 0.89
CA ILE A 97 -0.45 9.81 1.14
C ILE A 97 0.78 9.38 1.92
N ALA A 98 1.96 9.68 1.41
CA ALA A 98 3.23 9.24 1.96
C ALA A 98 4.19 10.41 2.19
N GLN A 99 4.78 10.47 3.38
CA GLN A 99 5.85 11.38 3.75
C GLN A 99 7.13 10.59 3.99
N VAL A 100 8.20 10.99 3.33
CA VAL A 100 9.54 10.45 3.60
C VAL A 100 10.13 11.19 4.80
N ALA A 101 10.09 10.57 5.97
CA ALA A 101 10.70 11.11 7.19
C ALA A 101 12.22 10.98 7.15
N ARG A 102 12.75 9.87 6.64
CA ARG A 102 14.15 9.57 6.39
C ARG A 102 14.27 8.60 5.20
N PRO A 103 15.44 8.42 4.60
CA PRO A 103 15.64 7.47 3.49
C PRO A 103 15.23 6.01 3.82
N ASP A 104 15.19 5.68 5.10
CA ASP A 104 14.81 4.39 5.66
C ASP A 104 13.46 4.42 6.43
N HIS A 105 12.67 5.50 6.28
CA HIS A 105 11.43 5.66 7.03
C HIS A 105 10.37 6.46 6.25
N ILE A 106 9.20 5.85 6.05
CA ILE A 106 8.03 6.46 5.43
C ILE A 106 6.90 6.49 6.45
N VAL A 107 6.19 7.61 6.54
CA VAL A 107 4.88 7.71 7.23
C VAL A 107 3.79 7.64 6.18
N LEU A 108 2.80 6.76 6.38
CA LEU A 108 1.82 6.39 5.36
C LEU A 108 0.39 6.42 5.92
N ARG A 109 -0.52 7.04 5.17
CA ARG A 109 -1.96 6.87 5.36
C ARG A 109 -2.59 6.39 4.08
N THR A 110 -3.53 5.45 4.19
CA THR A 110 -4.15 4.83 3.02
C THR A 110 -5.67 4.86 3.11
N TRP A 111 -6.28 5.22 1.99
CA TRP A 111 -7.67 4.94 1.67
C TRP A 111 -7.70 3.67 0.82
N GLU A 112 -8.20 2.58 1.39
CA GLU A 112 -8.23 1.29 0.69
C GLU A 112 -9.45 1.18 -0.22
N ARG A 113 -9.23 0.60 -1.37
CA ARG A 113 -10.24 0.31 -2.37
C ARG A 113 -11.39 -0.51 -1.78
N GLY A 114 -12.58 0.09 -1.70
CA GLY A 114 -13.79 -0.55 -1.18
C GLY A 114 -13.90 -0.65 0.34
N ALA A 115 -12.88 -0.22 1.09
CA ALA A 115 -12.87 -0.29 2.55
C ALA A 115 -12.75 1.10 3.22
N GLY A 116 -12.15 2.09 2.54
CA GLY A 116 -11.96 3.42 3.09
C GLY A 116 -10.70 3.54 3.94
N LEU A 117 -10.72 4.40 4.96
CA LEU A 117 -9.58 4.57 5.87
C LEU A 117 -9.42 3.34 6.75
N THR A 118 -8.21 2.78 6.77
CA THR A 118 -7.86 1.61 7.57
C THR A 118 -6.67 1.87 8.48
N GLN A 119 -6.48 1.02 9.48
CA GLN A 119 -5.35 1.12 10.40
C GLN A 119 -4.03 0.65 9.79
N ALA A 120 -4.09 -0.34 8.88
CA ALA A 120 -2.92 -0.85 8.17
C ALA A 120 -3.35 -1.52 6.86
N CYS A 121 -2.53 -1.32 5.83
CA CYS A 121 -2.66 -1.99 4.54
C CYS A 121 -1.27 -2.51 4.10
N GLY A 122 -1.06 -3.82 4.18
CA GLY A 122 0.23 -4.43 3.86
C GLY A 122 0.68 -4.17 2.43
N THR A 123 -0.23 -4.30 1.45
CA THR A 123 0.09 -4.02 0.04
C THR A 123 0.37 -2.54 -0.22
N ALA A 124 -0.28 -1.61 0.51
CA ALA A 124 0.01 -0.19 0.40
C ALA A 124 1.39 0.17 0.98
N ALA A 125 1.80 -0.47 2.10
CA ALA A 125 3.14 -0.32 2.66
C ALA A 125 4.21 -0.79 1.65
N CYS A 126 3.99 -1.96 1.02
CA CYS A 126 4.86 -2.47 -0.04
C CYS A 126 4.92 -1.53 -1.24
N ALA A 127 3.77 -1.05 -1.72
CA ALA A 127 3.68 -0.11 -2.82
C ALA A 127 4.41 1.21 -2.53
N ALA A 128 4.26 1.74 -1.31
CA ALA A 128 4.94 2.96 -0.88
C ALA A 128 6.47 2.79 -0.90
N LEU A 129 7.00 1.68 -0.36
CA LEU A 129 8.45 1.42 -0.43
C LEU A 129 8.93 1.30 -1.87
N VAL A 130 8.27 0.47 -2.68
CA VAL A 130 8.66 0.24 -4.09
C VAL A 130 8.65 1.56 -4.86
N ASN A 131 7.59 2.36 -4.73
CA ASN A 131 7.48 3.68 -5.37
C ASN A 131 8.54 4.66 -4.84
N GLY A 132 8.84 4.63 -3.53
CA GLY A 132 9.89 5.43 -2.93
C GLY A 132 11.27 5.10 -3.48
N ALA A 133 11.61 3.83 -3.58
CA ALA A 133 12.88 3.36 -4.12
C ALA A 133 13.00 3.66 -5.63
N ARG A 134 11.94 3.43 -6.43
CA ARG A 134 11.91 3.75 -7.88
C ARG A 134 12.12 5.24 -8.15
N THR A 135 11.61 6.10 -7.29
CA THR A 135 11.72 7.55 -7.41
C THR A 135 12.93 8.12 -6.65
N ARG A 136 13.80 7.26 -6.13
CA ARG A 136 15.02 7.61 -5.37
C ARG A 136 14.75 8.47 -4.14
N ARG A 137 13.60 8.30 -3.51
CA ARG A 137 13.21 8.98 -2.28
C ARG A 137 13.65 8.19 -1.05
N THR A 138 13.70 6.85 -1.17
CA THR A 138 14.06 5.93 -0.09
C THR A 138 15.03 4.87 -0.56
N ALA A 139 15.65 4.15 0.40
CA ALA A 139 16.34 2.89 0.16
C ALA A 139 15.33 1.79 -0.23
N ARG A 140 15.85 0.61 -0.63
CA ARG A 140 15.03 -0.60 -0.92
C ARG A 140 14.57 -1.34 0.35
N LYS A 141 14.88 -0.84 1.53
CA LYS A 141 14.39 -1.31 2.83
C LYS A 141 14.07 -0.10 3.69
N ALA A 142 12.88 -0.08 4.28
CA ALA A 142 12.46 0.98 5.16
C ALA A 142 11.42 0.50 6.17
N THR A 143 11.33 1.21 7.28
CA THR A 143 10.18 1.16 8.18
C THR A 143 9.04 2.00 7.60
N ILE A 144 7.85 1.45 7.57
CA ILE A 144 6.62 2.11 7.13
C ILE A 144 5.72 2.26 8.35
N THR A 145 5.61 3.48 8.86
CA THR A 145 4.66 3.79 9.96
C THR A 145 3.28 4.03 9.36
N VAL A 146 2.33 3.20 9.76
CA VAL A 146 0.91 3.30 9.45
C VAL A 146 0.11 3.57 10.73
N PRO A 147 -1.18 3.96 10.67
CA PRO A 147 -1.97 4.23 11.89
C PRO A 147 -1.95 3.10 12.93
N GLY A 148 -1.87 1.84 12.47
CA GLY A 148 -1.85 0.64 13.33
C GLY A 148 -0.48 0.23 13.86
N GLY A 149 0.62 0.91 13.48
CA GLY A 149 1.97 0.60 13.95
C GLY A 149 3.01 0.57 12.83
N ASP A 150 4.18 0.02 13.13
CA ASP A 150 5.30 -0.03 12.21
C ASP A 150 5.38 -1.38 11.50
N LEU A 151 5.67 -1.31 10.21
CA LEU A 151 5.94 -2.43 9.33
C LEU A 151 7.33 -2.26 8.72
N VAL A 152 8.09 -3.34 8.59
CA VAL A 152 9.35 -3.29 7.84
C VAL A 152 9.12 -3.90 6.46
N VAL A 153 9.42 -3.13 5.42
CA VAL A 153 9.31 -3.59 4.04
C VAL A 153 10.67 -3.59 3.39
N GLN A 154 10.94 -4.61 2.58
CA GLN A 154 12.17 -4.72 1.82
C GLN A 154 11.87 -5.19 0.39
N TRP A 155 12.40 -4.46 -0.60
CA TRP A 155 12.40 -4.86 -1.99
C TRP A 155 13.74 -5.49 -2.32
N LEU A 156 13.74 -6.81 -2.50
CA LEU A 156 14.92 -7.65 -2.67
C LEU A 156 15.52 -7.53 -4.08
N ASP A 157 16.75 -8.04 -4.27
CA ASP A 157 17.44 -8.01 -5.55
C ASP A 157 16.83 -8.96 -6.60
N ASN A 158 16.06 -9.95 -6.17
CA ASN A 158 15.27 -10.83 -7.04
C ASN A 158 13.88 -10.26 -7.36
N ASP A 159 13.66 -8.97 -7.12
CA ASP A 159 12.42 -8.23 -7.31
C ASP A 159 11.24 -8.61 -6.42
N HIS A 160 11.39 -9.57 -5.50
CA HIS A 160 10.36 -9.84 -4.49
C HIS A 160 10.32 -8.75 -3.43
N VAL A 161 9.12 -8.50 -2.91
CA VAL A 161 8.90 -7.58 -1.80
C VAL A 161 8.52 -8.39 -0.57
N THR A 162 9.25 -8.20 0.53
CA THR A 162 8.92 -8.80 1.82
C THR A 162 8.32 -7.77 2.76
N LEU A 163 7.33 -8.20 3.53
CA LEU A 163 6.67 -7.43 4.59
C LEU A 163 6.89 -8.15 5.91
N THR A 164 7.43 -7.45 6.89
CA THR A 164 7.64 -7.95 8.25
C THR A 164 6.87 -7.09 9.24
N GLY A 165 6.13 -7.73 10.14
CA GLY A 165 5.39 -7.05 11.19
C GLY A 165 4.94 -8.00 12.29
N PRO A 166 4.38 -7.46 13.40
CA PRO A 166 3.83 -8.26 14.46
C PRO A 166 2.57 -8.99 14.00
N ALA A 167 2.30 -10.14 14.59
CA ALA A 167 1.06 -10.87 14.39
C ALA A 167 0.62 -11.47 15.72
N GLU A 168 -0.66 -11.31 16.03
CA GLU A 168 -1.27 -11.85 17.23
C GLU A 168 -2.31 -12.90 16.84
N PHE A 169 -2.37 -13.96 17.63
CA PHE A 169 -3.41 -14.98 17.45
C PHE A 169 -4.70 -14.49 18.10
N GLU A 170 -5.74 -14.25 17.31
CA GLU A 170 -7.02 -13.77 17.81
C GLU A 170 -7.99 -14.93 18.14
N TRP A 171 -8.15 -15.86 17.20
CA TRP A 171 -9.06 -17.00 17.36
C TRP A 171 -8.83 -18.08 16.30
N ARG A 172 -9.38 -19.27 16.56
CA ARG A 172 -9.45 -20.39 15.65
C ARG A 172 -10.90 -20.70 15.32
N GLY A 173 -11.17 -21.24 14.13
CA GLY A 173 -12.50 -21.67 13.73
C GLY A 173 -12.47 -22.62 12.55
N ASP A 174 -13.61 -23.25 12.31
CA ASP A 174 -13.84 -24.13 11.19
C ASP A 174 -14.75 -23.46 10.16
N LEU A 175 -14.35 -23.51 8.90
CA LEU A 175 -15.10 -22.98 7.76
C LEU A 175 -15.60 -24.14 6.91
N ASN A 176 -16.90 -24.21 6.65
CA ASN A 176 -17.43 -25.09 5.63
C ASN A 176 -17.29 -24.42 4.23
N PRO A 177 -16.43 -24.93 3.35
CA PRO A 177 -16.13 -24.27 2.07
C PRO A 177 -17.30 -24.32 1.08
N THR A 178 -18.27 -25.23 1.30
CA THR A 178 -19.44 -25.39 0.42
C THR A 178 -20.57 -24.43 0.78
N THR A 179 -20.82 -24.22 2.06
CA THR A 179 -21.96 -23.41 2.53
C THR A 179 -21.54 -22.01 2.98
N GLY A 180 -20.24 -21.77 3.19
CA GLY A 180 -19.72 -20.54 3.81
C GLY A 180 -20.02 -20.42 5.31
N ALA A 181 -20.67 -21.42 5.91
CA ALA A 181 -20.93 -21.43 7.34
C ALA A 181 -19.62 -21.60 8.11
N TRP A 182 -19.48 -20.89 9.22
CA TRP A 182 -18.31 -20.97 10.07
C TRP A 182 -18.66 -21.01 11.56
N THR A 183 -17.80 -21.60 12.34
CA THR A 183 -17.91 -21.65 13.80
C THR A 183 -16.59 -21.21 14.40
N ARG A 184 -16.67 -20.37 15.45
CA ARG A 184 -15.49 -19.99 16.24
C ARG A 184 -15.26 -21.06 17.30
N SER A 185 -14.06 -21.62 17.32
CA SER A 185 -13.59 -22.42 18.45
C SER A 185 -12.90 -21.52 19.47
N GLU A 186 -13.06 -21.77 20.77
CA GLU A 186 -12.38 -21.02 21.81
C GLU A 186 -10.85 -21.16 21.64
N ALA A 187 -10.13 -20.07 21.95
CA ALA A 187 -8.68 -20.13 22.05
C ALA A 187 -8.33 -21.08 23.20
N ALA A 188 -7.42 -22.00 22.92
CA ALA A 188 -6.89 -22.90 23.96
C ALA A 188 -5.93 -22.12 24.85
#